data_cd3b8a7619cae2e47e2fa392bfb37cb1
#
_entry.id   cd3b8a7619cae2e47e2fa392bfb37cb1
#
_cell.length_a   1.000
_cell.length_b   1.000
_cell.length_c   1.000
_cell.angle_alpha   90.00
_cell.angle_beta   90.00
_cell.angle_gamma   90.00
#
_symmetry.space_group_name_H-M   'P 1'
#
loop_
_entity.id
_entity.type
_entity.pdbx_description
1 polymer ?
#
loop_
_entity_poly.entity_id
_entity_poly.type
_entity_poly.pdbx_seq_one_letter_code
_entity_poly.pdbx_strand_id
1 'polypeptide(L)'
;MEEKLEMAGARSRSTLQRSIPVWMSQLLGFCLLILVVAVSEPSASGQGNFLQITNLKVASEGWRLGWETGTNAAFSVQYQETLRDGIWRIPDSALPVATNYWIEPVGTNASRFYRVTGVPQADRGKVLGAPTFVRTVSLLELGFYYSQGLLPVAPRYSVRLYKVVYETITPIGGKTRASGALILPESTGRPLPLISYQHGTITQTNKAPSAMETTGEAFVGVAMATAGYAVVEADYLGLGESPGLHPYHHARSEASACVDLLRAARTICSTNGFPLTNRLFLCGYSQGGHATLALLREIETHHATEFSVTACAPMAGAYDLPGVTTGDFLSGRIFPNPYYFLYLLAAFQDVYHFAPTLQDLLAAPYSTTLPPLLHGNTTGGIINAALPPDPTLILKPEYLVAFRSDPRHPLRLALRDNGLCDWTPSTPLRLYHCSGDQDVIVANSKVAAAGFQARGATNVVWLDPLPGANHGGCAQPSLLAAKIWFDSFN
;
A
#
# COMPACT_ATOMS: atom_id res chain seq x y z
N MET A 1 -19.21 13.51 78.61
CA MET A 1 -18.72 12.13 78.53
C MET A 1 -17.91 12.14 77.26
N GLU A 2 -16.68 12.56 77.32
CA GLU A 2 -15.50 11.69 77.51
C GLU A 2 -15.31 10.80 76.30
N GLU A 3 -14.21 10.68 75.62
CA GLU A 3 -12.80 11.06 75.80
C GLU A 3 -12.09 10.69 74.49
N LYS A 4 -11.19 11.52 74.02
CA LYS A 4 -9.72 11.27 73.88
C LYS A 4 -9.30 10.16 72.94
N LEU A 5 -8.41 10.38 72.02
CA LEU A 5 -6.97 10.55 72.04
C LEU A 5 -6.43 10.89 70.64
N GLU A 6 -5.70 11.93 70.48
CA GLU A 6 -4.25 12.18 70.40
C GLU A 6 -3.57 11.68 69.13
N MET A 7 -3.21 12.67 68.29
CA MET A 7 -1.89 13.31 68.10
C MET A 7 -0.78 12.42 67.58
N ALA A 8 -0.30 12.70 66.40
CA ALA A 8 1.06 13.17 66.17
C ALA A 8 1.39 13.34 64.69
N GLY A 9 2.00 14.48 64.37
CA GLY A 9 2.94 14.53 63.26
C GLY A 9 2.84 15.72 62.30
N ALA A 10 2.95 16.93 62.82
CA ALA A 10 3.23 18.10 61.98
C ALA A 10 4.71 18.07 61.53
N ARG A 11 4.94 18.14 60.21
CA ARG A 11 6.21 18.66 59.69
C ARG A 11 5.95 19.55 58.47
N SER A 12 6.13 20.82 58.71
CA SER A 12 6.69 21.91 57.88
C SER A 12 6.43 21.88 56.37
N ARG A 13 5.48 22.70 55.95
CA ARG A 13 5.44 23.30 54.61
C ARG A 13 6.49 24.42 54.56
N SER A 14 7.60 24.22 53.85
CA SER A 14 8.44 25.31 53.39
C SER A 14 7.93 25.78 52.02
N THR A 15 7.33 26.93 52.00
CA THR A 15 7.00 27.74 50.81
C THR A 15 8.28 28.13 50.08
N LEU A 16 8.55 27.53 48.94
CA LEU A 16 9.45 28.08 47.93
C LEU A 16 8.60 28.63 46.79
N GLN A 17 8.18 29.87 46.95
CA GLN A 17 7.75 30.72 45.82
C GLN A 17 8.99 31.03 45.00
N ARG A 18 9.21 30.27 43.92
CA ARG A 18 10.08 30.68 42.81
C ARG A 18 9.20 31.34 41.74
N SER A 19 9.42 32.62 41.53
CA SER A 19 8.87 33.40 40.44
C SER A 19 9.22 32.77 39.09
N ILE A 20 8.22 32.32 38.37
CA ILE A 20 8.35 31.81 36.98
C ILE A 20 8.56 33.04 36.07
N PRO A 21 9.59 33.09 35.23
CA PRO A 21 9.81 34.21 34.30
C PRO A 21 8.65 34.35 33.31
N VAL A 22 8.26 35.56 32.98
CA VAL A 22 7.10 35.94 32.15
C VAL A 22 7.14 35.30 30.75
N TRP A 23 8.30 34.92 30.24
CA TRP A 23 8.39 34.18 28.96
C TRP A 23 7.94 32.70 29.04
N MET A 24 7.87 32.13 30.24
CA MET A 24 7.30 30.79 30.46
C MET A 24 5.76 30.78 30.50
N SER A 25 5.10 31.91 30.72
CA SER A 25 3.65 32.00 30.78
C SER A 25 2.98 32.01 29.40
N GLN A 26 3.73 32.27 28.33
CA GLN A 26 3.22 32.15 26.95
C GLN A 26 3.35 30.72 26.36
N LEU A 27 4.11 29.85 27.02
CA LEU A 27 4.24 28.42 26.67
C LEU A 27 3.24 27.51 27.41
N LEU A 28 2.53 28.03 28.41
CA LEU A 28 1.59 27.27 29.26
C LEU A 28 0.17 27.16 28.66
N GLY A 29 -0.06 27.64 27.44
CA GLY A 29 -1.34 27.51 26.73
C GLY A 29 -1.56 26.17 26.02
N PHE A 30 -0.56 25.29 25.96
CA PHE A 30 -0.63 24.00 25.26
C PHE A 30 -0.01 22.91 26.13
N CYS A 31 -0.71 22.45 27.15
CA CYS A 31 -0.38 21.19 27.80
C CYS A 31 -0.91 20.05 26.94
N LEU A 32 -0.13 19.60 25.95
CA LEU A 32 -0.29 18.31 25.31
C LEU A 32 0.21 17.25 26.30
N LEU A 33 -0.69 16.51 26.96
CA LEU A 33 -0.30 15.40 27.81
C LEU A 33 0.01 14.21 26.90
N ILE A 34 1.26 14.07 26.45
CA ILE A 34 1.73 12.87 25.76
C ILE A 34 2.06 11.84 26.83
N LEU A 35 1.16 10.89 27.07
CA LEU A 35 1.44 9.73 27.89
C LEU A 35 2.02 8.62 27.00
N VAL A 36 3.31 8.40 27.11
CA VAL A 36 3.99 7.28 26.45
C VAL A 36 3.76 6.02 27.28
N VAL A 37 2.89 5.15 26.80
CA VAL A 37 2.69 3.84 27.43
C VAL A 37 3.43 2.81 26.59
N ALA A 38 4.53 2.28 27.11
CA ALA A 38 5.14 1.07 26.59
C ALA A 38 4.30 -0.11 27.09
N VAL A 39 3.40 -0.62 26.25
CA VAL A 39 2.66 -1.85 26.55
C VAL A 39 3.46 -3.02 26.00
N SER A 40 4.13 -3.77 26.89
CA SER A 40 4.64 -5.09 26.59
C SER A 40 3.52 -6.10 26.84
N GLU A 41 2.76 -6.46 25.81
CA GLU A 41 1.90 -7.64 25.90
C GLU A 41 2.66 -8.89 25.46
N PRO A 42 2.48 -10.02 26.16
CA PRO A 42 3.09 -11.29 25.74
C PRO A 42 2.43 -11.74 24.42
N SER A 43 3.26 -12.02 23.43
CA SER A 43 2.87 -12.43 22.08
C SER A 43 2.10 -13.75 22.09
N ALA A 44 0.79 -13.68 21.84
CA ALA A 44 0.06 -14.78 21.26
C ALA A 44 -0.20 -14.41 19.79
N SER A 45 0.40 -15.16 18.88
CA SER A 45 0.19 -15.14 17.42
C SER A 45 0.48 -13.83 16.66
N GLY A 46 1.67 -13.72 16.05
CA GLY A 46 1.87 -12.94 14.82
C GLY A 46 1.98 -11.41 14.92
N GLN A 47 1.98 -10.82 16.10
CA GLN A 47 2.15 -9.37 16.29
C GLN A 47 3.63 -9.00 16.38
N GLY A 48 4.04 -7.93 15.68
CA GLY A 48 5.40 -7.40 15.71
C GLY A 48 5.84 -7.00 17.13
N ASN A 49 7.14 -7.08 17.41
CA ASN A 49 7.70 -6.67 18.70
C ASN A 49 7.46 -5.17 18.91
N PHE A 50 6.76 -4.82 19.98
CA PHE A 50 6.62 -3.43 20.40
C PHE A 50 7.95 -2.92 20.95
N LEU A 51 8.30 -1.71 20.54
CA LEU A 51 9.51 -1.04 20.97
C LEU A 51 9.21 0.00 22.03
N GLN A 52 10.10 0.12 22.99
CA GLN A 52 9.99 1.13 24.01
C GLN A 52 10.34 2.51 23.43
N ILE A 53 9.42 3.49 23.53
CA ILE A 53 9.74 4.89 23.26
C ILE A 53 10.57 5.40 24.45
N THR A 54 11.83 5.72 24.18
CA THR A 54 12.82 6.10 25.22
C THR A 54 13.07 7.59 25.29
N ASN A 55 12.61 8.36 24.29
CA ASN A 55 12.93 9.75 24.17
C ASN A 55 11.76 10.54 23.60
N LEU A 56 11.44 11.66 24.29
CA LEU A 56 10.47 12.65 23.82
C LEU A 56 11.13 14.04 23.91
N LYS A 57 11.29 14.71 22.77
CA LYS A 57 11.91 16.04 22.70
C LYS A 57 11.06 16.97 21.85
N VAL A 58 11.08 18.26 22.20
CA VAL A 58 10.57 19.31 21.31
C VAL A 58 11.60 19.55 20.22
N ALA A 59 11.17 19.52 18.97
CA ALA A 59 11.92 19.90 17.79
C ALA A 59 11.27 21.14 17.14
N SER A 60 11.96 21.78 16.20
CA SER A 60 11.43 22.94 15.46
C SER A 60 10.14 22.64 14.70
N GLU A 61 9.99 21.39 14.24
CA GLU A 61 8.88 20.93 13.40
C GLU A 61 7.77 20.23 14.20
N GLY A 62 7.99 19.96 15.51
CA GLY A 62 7.02 19.27 16.35
C GLY A 62 7.63 18.49 17.51
N TRP A 63 6.90 17.49 17.99
CA TRP A 63 7.37 16.58 19.03
C TRP A 63 8.09 15.38 18.42
N ARG A 64 9.38 15.22 18.74
CA ARG A 64 10.17 14.08 18.32
C ARG A 64 10.05 12.94 19.33
N LEU A 65 9.43 11.83 18.89
CA LEU A 65 9.43 10.55 19.60
C LEU A 65 10.61 9.72 19.12
N GLY A 66 11.44 9.25 20.03
CA GLY A 66 12.59 8.38 19.73
C GLY A 66 12.47 7.05 20.46
N TRP A 67 13.01 6.00 19.86
CA TRP A 67 13.05 4.65 20.43
C TRP A 67 14.41 4.00 20.21
N GLU A 68 14.73 3.01 21.06
CA GLU A 68 15.95 2.24 20.89
C GLU A 68 15.75 1.13 19.86
N THR A 69 16.70 1.01 18.96
CA THR A 69 16.73 -0.04 17.97
C THR A 69 18.02 -0.81 18.12
N GLY A 70 17.92 -2.11 18.35
CA GLY A 70 19.09 -2.99 18.37
C GLY A 70 19.59 -3.35 16.96
N THR A 71 18.81 -3.10 15.89
CA THR A 71 19.10 -3.56 14.53
C THR A 71 18.39 -2.73 13.48
N ASN A 72 18.83 -2.87 12.25
CA ASN A 72 18.20 -2.36 11.05
C ASN A 72 16.77 -2.94 10.91
N ALA A 73 15.76 -2.14 11.13
CA ALA A 73 14.34 -2.52 11.08
C ALA A 73 13.50 -1.43 10.41
N ALA A 74 12.34 -1.82 9.89
CA ALA A 74 11.29 -0.88 9.48
C ALA A 74 10.32 -0.67 10.64
N PHE A 75 9.94 0.57 10.92
CA PHE A 75 9.13 0.94 12.08
C PHE A 75 7.80 1.55 11.64
N SER A 76 6.73 1.20 12.34
CA SER A 76 5.43 1.81 12.21
C SER A 76 5.06 2.50 13.52
N VAL A 77 4.78 3.80 13.45
CA VAL A 77 4.28 4.58 14.58
C VAL A 77 2.76 4.53 14.54
N GLN A 78 2.15 4.27 15.69
CA GLN A 78 0.71 4.22 15.84
C GLN A 78 0.28 5.10 17.02
N TYR A 79 -0.92 5.66 16.94
CA TYR A 79 -1.48 6.45 18.02
C TYR A 79 -2.93 6.09 18.35
N GLN A 80 -3.34 6.39 19.58
CA GLN A 80 -4.74 6.44 20.02
C GLN A 80 -5.02 7.80 20.65
N GLU A 81 -6.23 8.29 20.53
CA GLU A 81 -6.67 9.51 21.21
C GLU A 81 -7.20 9.21 22.61
N THR A 82 -7.69 7.99 22.84
CA THR A 82 -8.13 7.49 24.15
C THR A 82 -7.69 6.04 24.31
N LEU A 83 -7.32 5.62 25.54
CA LEU A 83 -7.00 4.21 25.82
C LEU A 83 -8.25 3.30 25.89
N ARG A 84 -9.45 3.87 25.74
CA ARG A 84 -10.71 3.12 25.89
C ARG A 84 -11.24 2.55 24.58
N ASP A 85 -10.88 3.15 23.42
CA ASP A 85 -11.41 2.74 22.13
C ASP A 85 -10.73 1.50 21.55
N GLY A 86 -9.55 1.14 22.06
CA GLY A 86 -8.78 -0.03 21.60
C GLY A 86 -8.22 0.10 20.17
N ILE A 87 -8.49 1.21 19.51
CA ILE A 87 -8.20 1.43 18.10
C ILE A 87 -6.89 2.18 17.93
N TRP A 88 -5.89 1.52 17.33
CA TRP A 88 -4.61 2.12 16.99
C TRP A 88 -4.62 2.62 15.56
N ARG A 89 -4.37 3.91 15.38
CA ARG A 89 -4.34 4.60 14.08
C ARG A 89 -2.91 4.89 13.66
N ILE A 90 -2.68 4.96 12.36
CA ILE A 90 -1.40 5.42 11.81
C ILE A 90 -1.51 6.93 11.60
N PRO A 91 -0.52 7.75 12.02
CA PRO A 91 -0.48 9.16 11.65
C PRO A 91 -0.47 9.35 10.13
N ASP A 92 -1.14 10.39 9.63
CA ASP A 92 -1.31 10.67 8.19
C ASP A 92 0.03 10.72 7.42
N SER A 93 1.13 11.08 8.09
CA SER A 93 2.47 11.17 7.51
C SER A 93 3.38 9.97 7.83
N ALA A 94 2.92 9.00 8.63
CA ALA A 94 3.75 7.89 9.08
C ALA A 94 3.76 6.74 8.09
N LEU A 95 4.71 6.77 7.15
CA LEU A 95 5.15 5.58 6.42
C LEU A 95 5.99 4.71 7.37
N PRO A 96 6.13 3.38 7.14
CA PRO A 96 7.13 2.61 7.84
C PRO A 96 8.48 3.29 7.69
N VAL A 97 9.02 3.83 8.79
CA VAL A 97 10.25 4.60 8.76
C VAL A 97 11.45 3.72 9.09
N ALA A 98 12.55 3.94 8.39
CA ALA A 98 13.84 3.31 8.72
C ALA A 98 14.58 4.02 9.86
N THR A 99 14.12 5.22 10.26
CA THR A 99 14.70 6.01 11.36
C THR A 99 14.22 5.49 12.70
N ASN A 100 15.03 5.69 13.74
CA ASN A 100 14.66 5.39 15.13
C ASN A 100 13.92 6.56 15.82
N TYR A 101 13.29 7.41 15.05
CA TYR A 101 12.45 8.49 15.55
C TYR A 101 11.37 8.89 14.53
N TRP A 102 10.35 9.53 15.05
CA TRP A 102 9.30 10.16 14.29
C TRP A 102 8.94 11.52 14.89
N ILE A 103 8.48 12.47 14.07
CA ILE A 103 8.11 13.81 14.51
C ILE A 103 6.60 13.96 14.37
N GLU A 104 5.90 14.20 15.51
CA GLU A 104 4.51 14.61 15.53
C GLU A 104 4.44 16.10 15.15
N PRO A 105 3.76 16.47 14.04
CA PRO A 105 3.65 17.87 13.64
C PRO A 105 2.99 18.75 14.69
N VAL A 106 3.44 20.01 14.80
CA VAL A 106 2.82 21.00 15.68
C VAL A 106 1.39 21.32 15.19
N GLY A 107 0.40 21.32 16.10
CA GLY A 107 -0.96 21.73 15.78
C GLY A 107 -2.07 20.72 16.09
N THR A 108 -1.73 19.56 16.61
CA THR A 108 -2.74 18.61 17.10
C THR A 108 -3.10 18.96 18.55
N ASN A 109 -4.28 19.53 18.78
CA ASN A 109 -4.79 19.90 20.11
C ASN A 109 -5.30 18.70 20.93
N ALA A 110 -4.96 17.47 20.58
CA ALA A 110 -5.47 16.26 21.21
C ALA A 110 -4.37 15.56 22.01
N SER A 111 -4.74 15.01 23.16
CA SER A 111 -3.89 14.03 23.86
C SER A 111 -3.80 12.77 23.01
N ARG A 112 -2.60 12.22 22.82
CA ARG A 112 -2.37 11.00 22.06
C ARG A 112 -1.49 10.03 22.84
N PHE A 113 -1.79 8.75 22.68
CA PHE A 113 -0.97 7.63 23.15
C PHE A 113 -0.26 7.04 21.96
N TYR A 114 1.03 6.75 22.07
CA TYR A 114 1.82 6.24 20.96
C TYR A 114 2.38 4.88 21.28
N ARG A 115 2.47 4.04 20.25
CA ARG A 115 3.28 2.83 20.26
C ARG A 115 4.06 2.71 18.96
N VAL A 116 5.17 1.98 19.01
CA VAL A 116 6.01 1.70 17.84
C VAL A 116 6.12 0.20 17.69
N THR A 117 5.88 -0.30 16.49
CA THR A 117 6.14 -1.68 16.12
C THR A 117 7.28 -1.72 15.11
N GLY A 118 8.08 -2.77 15.14
CA GLY A 118 9.18 -2.92 14.20
C GLY A 118 9.35 -4.35 13.73
N VAL A 119 9.75 -4.50 12.47
CA VAL A 119 10.17 -5.77 11.89
C VAL A 119 11.63 -5.64 11.53
N PRO A 120 12.51 -6.55 12.01
CA PRO A 120 13.91 -6.56 11.61
C PRO A 120 14.01 -6.56 10.08
N GLN A 121 14.83 -5.68 9.53
CA GLN A 121 14.98 -5.56 8.08
C GLN A 121 15.49 -6.87 7.44
N ALA A 122 16.27 -7.64 8.20
CA ALA A 122 16.78 -8.94 7.76
C ALA A 122 15.69 -10.00 7.52
N ASP A 123 14.52 -9.85 8.14
CA ASP A 123 13.38 -10.77 7.92
C ASP A 123 12.51 -10.38 6.73
N ARG A 124 12.58 -9.14 6.28
CA ARG A 124 11.78 -8.65 5.16
C ARG A 124 12.28 -9.24 3.83
N GLY A 125 11.36 -9.90 3.11
CA GLY A 125 11.66 -10.61 1.86
C GLY A 125 12.34 -11.97 2.07
N LYS A 126 12.44 -12.46 3.33
CA LYS A 126 12.93 -13.82 3.61
C LYS A 126 11.99 -14.85 3.00
N VAL A 127 12.56 -15.73 2.18
CA VAL A 127 11.80 -16.80 1.54
C VAL A 127 11.38 -17.84 2.59
N LEU A 128 10.10 -18.19 2.61
CA LEU A 128 9.52 -19.19 3.51
C LEU A 128 9.37 -20.52 2.77
N GLY A 129 10.29 -21.42 3.02
CA GLY A 129 10.41 -22.69 2.31
C GLY A 129 11.08 -22.57 0.94
N ALA A 130 11.09 -23.62 0.16
CA ALA A 130 11.58 -23.60 -1.22
C ALA A 130 10.52 -23.00 -2.16
N PRO A 131 10.90 -22.27 -3.22
CA PRO A 131 9.98 -21.87 -4.26
C PRO A 131 9.28 -23.09 -4.85
N THR A 132 7.95 -23.06 -4.92
CA THR A 132 7.18 -24.18 -5.48
C THR A 132 7.15 -24.05 -6.99
N PHE A 133 7.77 -24.98 -7.70
CA PHE A 133 7.60 -25.09 -9.15
C PHE A 133 6.15 -25.50 -9.47
N VAL A 134 5.49 -24.71 -10.33
CA VAL A 134 4.10 -24.96 -10.72
C VAL A 134 4.05 -25.67 -12.08
N ARG A 135 4.63 -25.06 -13.11
CA ARG A 135 4.69 -25.65 -14.45
C ARG A 135 5.67 -24.89 -15.36
N THR A 136 5.96 -25.49 -16.48
CA THR A 136 6.55 -24.83 -17.65
C THR A 136 5.45 -24.54 -18.68
N VAL A 137 5.43 -23.34 -19.24
CA VAL A 137 4.68 -23.00 -20.44
C VAL A 137 5.65 -23.09 -21.62
N SER A 138 5.41 -24.05 -22.49
CA SER A 138 6.31 -24.33 -23.61
C SER A 138 6.21 -23.29 -24.74
N LEU A 139 7.25 -23.17 -25.57
CA LEU A 139 7.18 -22.32 -26.77
C LEU A 139 6.03 -22.68 -27.70
N LEU A 140 5.68 -23.96 -27.79
CA LEU A 140 4.54 -24.42 -28.60
C LEU A 140 3.21 -23.88 -28.05
N GLU A 141 3.01 -23.99 -26.76
CA GLU A 141 1.83 -23.44 -26.05
C GLU A 141 1.75 -21.92 -26.17
N LEU A 142 2.87 -21.22 -25.96
CA LEU A 142 2.95 -19.78 -26.13
C LEU A 142 2.70 -19.34 -27.58
N GLY A 143 3.20 -20.12 -28.57
CA GLY A 143 2.92 -19.89 -29.98
C GLY A 143 1.44 -20.03 -30.32
N PHE A 144 0.75 -20.97 -29.67
CA PHE A 144 -0.70 -21.11 -29.80
C PHE A 144 -1.42 -19.87 -29.22
N TYR A 145 -1.09 -19.45 -28.00
CA TYR A 145 -1.68 -18.22 -27.41
C TYR A 145 -1.42 -16.99 -28.27
N TYR A 146 -0.23 -16.86 -28.81
CA TYR A 146 0.10 -15.76 -29.73
C TYR A 146 -0.74 -15.79 -31.01
N SER A 147 -0.93 -16.97 -31.61
CA SER A 147 -1.76 -17.14 -32.81
C SER A 147 -3.24 -16.81 -32.59
N GLN A 148 -3.73 -16.96 -31.34
CA GLN A 148 -5.09 -16.60 -30.93
C GLN A 148 -5.22 -15.12 -30.52
N GLY A 149 -4.15 -14.33 -30.59
CA GLY A 149 -4.15 -12.92 -30.13
C GLY A 149 -4.22 -12.76 -28.61
N LEU A 150 -4.08 -13.85 -27.86
CA LEU A 150 -4.10 -13.82 -26.39
C LEU A 150 -2.77 -13.34 -25.80
N LEU A 151 -1.66 -13.64 -26.47
CA LEU A 151 -0.33 -13.17 -26.09
C LEU A 151 0.06 -11.97 -26.96
N PRO A 152 0.34 -10.78 -26.36
CA PRO A 152 0.60 -9.55 -27.13
C PRO A 152 2.01 -9.47 -27.72
N VAL A 153 2.89 -10.42 -27.38
CA VAL A 153 4.29 -10.46 -27.83
C VAL A 153 4.63 -11.80 -28.45
N ALA A 154 5.46 -11.80 -29.52
CA ALA A 154 5.94 -13.02 -30.12
C ALA A 154 6.84 -13.79 -29.12
N PRO A 155 6.55 -15.07 -28.84
CA PRO A 155 7.28 -15.84 -27.84
C PRO A 155 8.71 -16.16 -28.33
N ARG A 156 9.69 -16.04 -27.43
CA ARG A 156 11.09 -16.37 -27.69
C ARG A 156 11.62 -17.49 -26.83
N TYR A 157 11.10 -17.64 -25.61
CA TYR A 157 11.55 -18.61 -24.62
C TYR A 157 10.36 -19.34 -24.02
N SER A 158 10.49 -20.63 -23.71
CA SER A 158 9.64 -21.29 -22.75
C SER A 158 9.80 -20.62 -21.38
N VAL A 159 8.80 -20.65 -20.53
CA VAL A 159 8.85 -19.98 -19.22
C VAL A 159 8.52 -20.95 -18.09
N ARG A 160 9.24 -20.85 -16.99
CA ARG A 160 8.99 -21.57 -15.73
C ARG A 160 8.26 -20.67 -14.75
N LEU A 161 7.23 -21.23 -14.13
CA LEU A 161 6.40 -20.54 -13.14
C LEU A 161 6.66 -21.11 -11.75
N TYR A 162 6.97 -20.22 -10.81
CA TYR A 162 7.22 -20.57 -9.42
C TYR A 162 6.35 -19.72 -8.49
N LYS A 163 5.68 -20.38 -7.53
CA LYS A 163 5.06 -19.71 -6.39
C LYS A 163 6.12 -19.49 -5.32
N VAL A 164 6.18 -18.26 -4.82
CA VAL A 164 7.08 -17.83 -3.75
C VAL A 164 6.26 -17.38 -2.56
N VAL A 165 6.60 -17.88 -1.35
CA VAL A 165 6.05 -17.38 -0.10
C VAL A 165 7.17 -16.70 0.66
N TYR A 166 6.92 -15.52 1.20
CA TYR A 166 7.95 -14.68 1.83
C TYR A 166 7.43 -13.88 3.02
N GLU A 167 8.34 -13.46 3.90
CA GLU A 167 8.02 -12.58 5.02
C GLU A 167 7.90 -11.13 4.56
N THR A 168 6.87 -10.45 5.07
CA THR A 168 6.60 -9.03 4.85
C THR A 168 5.95 -8.40 6.09
N ILE A 169 5.43 -7.18 5.96
CA ILE A 169 4.78 -6.45 7.05
C ILE A 169 3.30 -6.18 6.76
N THR A 170 2.49 -6.17 7.81
CA THR A 170 1.07 -5.72 7.76
C THR A 170 0.98 -4.21 7.47
N PRO A 171 -0.21 -3.67 7.16
CA PRO A 171 -0.41 -2.22 7.02
C PRO A 171 0.07 -1.40 8.22
N ILE A 172 0.04 -1.98 9.41
CA ILE A 172 0.48 -1.36 10.66
C ILE A 172 1.90 -1.76 11.11
N GLY A 173 2.70 -2.37 10.21
CA GLY A 173 4.10 -2.69 10.45
C GLY A 173 4.36 -3.97 11.24
N GLY A 174 3.34 -4.77 11.55
CA GLY A 174 3.51 -6.10 12.16
C GLY A 174 4.05 -7.12 11.15
N LYS A 175 4.78 -8.14 11.64
CA LYS A 175 5.29 -9.24 10.80
C LYS A 175 4.12 -10.07 10.23
N THR A 176 4.19 -10.39 8.94
CA THR A 176 3.24 -11.27 8.26
C THR A 176 3.92 -12.00 7.11
N ARG A 177 3.16 -12.82 6.39
CA ARG A 177 3.61 -13.47 5.15
C ARG A 177 2.77 -13.00 3.97
N ALA A 178 3.38 -13.05 2.80
CA ALA A 178 2.71 -12.90 1.52
C ALA A 178 3.22 -13.94 0.52
N SER A 179 2.56 -14.01 -0.62
CA SER A 179 2.99 -14.84 -1.75
C SER A 179 3.05 -14.02 -3.03
N GLY A 180 3.61 -14.65 -4.06
CA GLY A 180 3.68 -14.06 -5.39
C GLY A 180 4.20 -15.06 -6.40
N ALA A 181 4.15 -14.66 -7.66
CA ALA A 181 4.70 -15.39 -8.79
C ALA A 181 6.13 -14.95 -9.06
N LEU A 182 7.01 -15.93 -9.36
CA LEU A 182 8.30 -15.71 -10.02
C LEU A 182 8.27 -16.49 -11.35
N ILE A 183 8.42 -15.76 -12.45
CA ILE A 183 8.29 -16.27 -13.80
C ILE A 183 9.61 -16.06 -14.53
N LEU A 184 10.25 -17.14 -14.95
CA LEU A 184 11.60 -17.14 -15.50
C LEU A 184 11.65 -17.74 -16.90
N PRO A 185 12.26 -17.06 -17.88
CA PRO A 185 12.51 -17.67 -19.19
C PRO A 185 13.56 -18.78 -19.09
N GLU A 186 13.40 -19.83 -19.86
CA GLU A 186 14.36 -20.94 -19.95
C GLU A 186 15.48 -20.66 -20.94
N SER A 187 16.69 -21.11 -20.59
CA SER A 187 17.82 -21.24 -21.53
C SER A 187 18.19 -19.96 -22.27
N THR A 188 18.13 -18.82 -21.63
CA THR A 188 18.47 -17.53 -22.27
C THR A 188 19.97 -17.34 -22.53
N GLY A 189 20.84 -18.08 -21.79
CA GLY A 189 22.29 -17.98 -21.88
C GLY A 189 22.90 -16.64 -21.47
N ARG A 190 22.09 -15.74 -20.90
CA ARG A 190 22.50 -14.38 -20.48
C ARG A 190 21.80 -13.96 -19.18
N PRO A 191 22.38 -13.00 -18.43
CA PRO A 191 21.70 -12.38 -17.30
C PRO A 191 20.39 -11.71 -17.73
N LEU A 192 19.37 -11.76 -16.85
CA LEU A 192 18.02 -11.29 -17.11
C LEU A 192 17.77 -9.92 -16.49
N PRO A 193 17.18 -8.96 -17.21
CA PRO A 193 16.57 -7.80 -16.59
C PRO A 193 15.33 -8.23 -15.80
N LEU A 194 15.05 -7.57 -14.67
CA LEU A 194 13.94 -7.90 -13.78
C LEU A 194 12.78 -6.92 -13.98
N ILE A 195 11.56 -7.45 -14.12
CA ILE A 195 10.32 -6.69 -14.07
C ILE A 195 9.60 -7.03 -12.78
N SER A 196 9.13 -6.04 -12.05
CA SER A 196 8.07 -6.17 -11.06
C SER A 196 6.77 -5.70 -11.70
N TYR A 197 5.84 -6.62 -11.95
CA TYR A 197 4.51 -6.32 -12.44
C TYR A 197 3.52 -6.32 -11.28
N GLN A 198 2.72 -5.29 -11.19
CA GLN A 198 1.67 -5.11 -10.20
C GLN A 198 0.32 -5.40 -10.85
N HIS A 199 -0.38 -6.42 -10.34
CA HIS A 199 -1.65 -6.87 -10.91
C HIS A 199 -2.81 -5.90 -10.63
N GLY A 200 -3.87 -6.01 -11.44
CA GLY A 200 -5.12 -5.26 -11.30
C GLY A 200 -6.00 -5.78 -10.15
N THR A 201 -7.23 -5.28 -10.05
CA THR A 201 -8.16 -5.60 -8.96
C THR A 201 -8.58 -7.06 -8.97
N ILE A 202 -8.31 -7.78 -7.88
CA ILE A 202 -8.71 -9.16 -7.62
C ILE A 202 -9.56 -9.19 -6.35
N THR A 203 -10.74 -9.83 -6.41
CA THR A 203 -11.64 -10.00 -5.27
C THR A 203 -11.65 -11.44 -4.72
N GLN A 204 -11.04 -12.37 -5.45
CA GLN A 204 -10.96 -13.78 -5.06
C GLN A 204 -9.53 -14.16 -4.67
N THR A 205 -9.31 -14.53 -3.42
CA THR A 205 -8.00 -14.84 -2.85
C THR A 205 -7.21 -15.87 -3.65
N ASN A 206 -7.90 -16.88 -4.21
CA ASN A 206 -7.29 -17.96 -5.00
C ASN A 206 -7.07 -17.61 -6.48
N LYS A 207 -7.31 -16.36 -6.91
CA LYS A 207 -7.08 -15.87 -8.27
C LYS A 207 -5.86 -14.95 -8.38
N ALA A 208 -5.11 -14.80 -7.29
CA ALA A 208 -3.89 -14.03 -7.25
C ALA A 208 -2.81 -14.60 -8.19
N PRO A 209 -1.80 -13.82 -8.61
CA PRO A 209 -0.76 -14.25 -9.54
C PRO A 209 -0.08 -15.58 -9.18
N SER A 210 0.14 -15.87 -7.90
CA SER A 210 0.75 -17.14 -7.46
C SER A 210 -0.12 -18.39 -7.73
N ALA A 211 -1.40 -18.22 -8.05
CA ALA A 211 -2.27 -19.30 -8.50
C ALA A 211 -1.94 -19.77 -9.92
N MET A 212 -1.23 -18.96 -10.71
CA MET A 212 -0.69 -19.27 -12.03
C MET A 212 -1.75 -19.70 -13.06
N GLU A 213 -2.94 -19.08 -13.00
CA GLU A 213 -3.96 -19.34 -14.01
C GLU A 213 -3.56 -18.78 -15.38
N THR A 214 -3.77 -19.54 -16.43
CA THR A 214 -3.35 -19.20 -17.81
C THR A 214 -4.13 -18.06 -18.45
N THR A 215 -5.21 -17.61 -17.83
CA THR A 215 -6.06 -16.49 -18.28
C THR A 215 -6.15 -15.40 -17.21
N GLY A 216 -5.41 -15.53 -16.09
CA GLY A 216 -5.38 -14.59 -15.00
C GLY A 216 -4.27 -13.54 -15.14
N GLU A 217 -4.09 -12.77 -14.09
CA GLU A 217 -3.08 -11.70 -14.02
C GLU A 217 -1.64 -12.18 -14.26
N ALA A 218 -1.29 -13.39 -13.80
CA ALA A 218 0.03 -14.01 -14.05
C ALA A 218 0.39 -14.16 -15.53
N PHE A 219 -0.60 -14.11 -16.42
CA PHE A 219 -0.36 -14.22 -17.87
C PHE A 219 0.39 -13.00 -18.43
N VAL A 220 0.28 -11.85 -17.78
CA VAL A 220 1.08 -10.65 -18.11
C VAL A 220 2.55 -10.92 -17.88
N GLY A 221 2.91 -11.53 -16.75
CA GLY A 221 4.28 -11.94 -16.47
C GLY A 221 4.80 -12.99 -17.43
N VAL A 222 3.96 -13.94 -17.85
CA VAL A 222 4.30 -14.92 -18.89
C VAL A 222 4.65 -14.20 -20.20
N ALA A 223 3.87 -13.17 -20.59
CA ALA A 223 4.12 -12.39 -21.81
C ALA A 223 5.47 -11.65 -21.75
N MET A 224 5.82 -11.09 -20.61
CA MET A 224 7.10 -10.42 -20.41
C MET A 224 8.27 -11.41 -20.30
N ALA A 225 8.07 -12.53 -19.60
CA ALA A 225 9.11 -13.53 -19.41
C ALA A 225 9.49 -14.23 -20.72
N THR A 226 8.52 -14.57 -21.58
CA THR A 226 8.85 -15.15 -22.88
C THR A 226 9.64 -14.20 -23.79
N ALA A 227 9.55 -12.88 -23.53
CA ALA A 227 10.37 -11.88 -24.22
C ALA A 227 11.81 -11.76 -23.67
N GLY A 228 12.14 -12.44 -22.57
CA GLY A 228 13.49 -12.51 -22.00
C GLY A 228 13.71 -11.70 -20.73
N TYR A 229 12.66 -11.41 -19.97
CA TYR A 229 12.72 -10.79 -18.64
C TYR A 229 12.51 -11.84 -17.55
N ALA A 230 13.16 -11.70 -16.40
CA ALA A 230 12.67 -12.30 -15.16
C ALA A 230 11.51 -11.44 -14.66
N VAL A 231 10.41 -12.05 -14.21
CA VAL A 231 9.23 -11.31 -13.77
C VAL A 231 8.81 -11.76 -12.39
N VAL A 232 8.45 -10.80 -11.54
CA VAL A 232 7.81 -11.03 -10.26
C VAL A 232 6.47 -10.31 -10.20
N GLU A 233 5.48 -10.98 -9.58
CA GLU A 233 4.13 -10.45 -9.37
C GLU A 233 3.70 -10.77 -7.95
N ALA A 234 3.64 -9.74 -7.09
CA ALA A 234 3.17 -9.91 -5.71
C ALA A 234 1.66 -10.14 -5.71
N ASP A 235 1.18 -11.10 -4.92
CA ASP A 235 -0.25 -11.30 -4.69
C ASP A 235 -0.89 -10.16 -3.89
N TYR A 236 -0.09 -9.33 -3.22
CA TYR A 236 -0.41 -8.39 -2.15
C TYR A 236 -0.88 -9.07 -0.86
N LEU A 237 -1.12 -8.26 0.19
CA LEU A 237 -1.70 -8.74 1.44
C LEU A 237 -3.18 -9.10 1.25
N GLY A 238 -3.66 -10.08 2.02
CA GLY A 238 -5.03 -10.56 1.97
C GLY A 238 -5.40 -11.39 0.73
N LEU A 239 -4.42 -11.62 -0.17
CA LEU A 239 -4.55 -12.49 -1.34
C LEU A 239 -3.48 -13.60 -1.30
N GLY A 240 -3.69 -14.69 -2.07
CA GLY A 240 -2.80 -15.85 -2.08
C GLY A 240 -2.62 -16.46 -0.68
N GLU A 241 -1.38 -16.51 -0.17
CA GLU A 241 -1.05 -17.06 1.17
C GLU A 241 -1.12 -16.03 2.30
N SER A 242 -1.44 -14.78 1.99
CA SER A 242 -1.53 -13.72 3.00
C SER A 242 -2.86 -13.79 3.74
N PRO A 243 -2.87 -13.75 5.09
CA PRO A 243 -4.11 -13.71 5.85
C PRO A 243 -4.77 -12.33 5.83
N GLY A 244 -6.06 -12.28 6.16
CA GLY A 244 -6.82 -11.05 6.35
C GLY A 244 -7.54 -10.56 5.10
N LEU A 245 -8.15 -9.38 5.20
CA LEU A 245 -8.76 -8.69 4.08
C LEU A 245 -7.66 -8.04 3.22
N HIS A 246 -7.84 -8.02 1.91
CA HIS A 246 -6.95 -7.30 1.01
C HIS A 246 -7.04 -5.78 1.26
N PRO A 247 -5.92 -5.12 1.67
CA PRO A 247 -5.90 -3.67 1.90
C PRO A 247 -5.83 -2.91 0.56
N TYR A 248 -6.91 -2.99 -0.18
CA TYR A 248 -7.07 -2.47 -1.54
C TYR A 248 -6.75 -0.97 -1.62
N HIS A 249 -5.85 -0.57 -2.53
CA HIS A 249 -5.32 0.79 -2.67
C HIS A 249 -4.62 1.36 -1.42
N HIS A 250 -4.19 0.51 -0.48
CA HIS A 250 -3.35 0.96 0.61
C HIS A 250 -1.89 0.99 0.16
N ALA A 251 -1.40 2.16 -0.20
CA ALA A 251 -0.11 2.38 -0.87
C ALA A 251 1.08 1.71 -0.18
N ARG A 252 1.14 1.78 1.16
CA ARG A 252 2.25 1.19 1.94
C ARG A 252 2.29 -0.31 1.86
N SER A 253 1.14 -0.98 2.00
CA SER A 253 1.09 -2.44 1.97
C SER A 253 1.31 -3.00 0.57
N GLU A 254 0.81 -2.31 -0.47
CA GLU A 254 1.11 -2.66 -1.86
C GLU A 254 2.62 -2.55 -2.11
N ALA A 255 3.23 -1.42 -1.73
CA ALA A 255 4.66 -1.20 -1.91
C ALA A 255 5.52 -2.18 -1.11
N SER A 256 5.22 -2.40 0.19
CA SER A 256 6.03 -3.28 1.04
C SER A 256 6.00 -4.73 0.58
N ALA A 257 4.84 -5.24 0.17
CA ALA A 257 4.72 -6.60 -0.37
C ALA A 257 5.56 -6.77 -1.65
N CYS A 258 5.56 -5.76 -2.54
CA CYS A 258 6.35 -5.79 -3.77
C CYS A 258 7.86 -5.68 -3.51
N VAL A 259 8.32 -4.79 -2.63
CA VAL A 259 9.73 -4.68 -2.23
C VAL A 259 10.23 -6.00 -1.66
N ASP A 260 9.45 -6.63 -0.78
CA ASP A 260 9.85 -7.87 -0.14
C ASP A 260 9.88 -9.06 -1.12
N LEU A 261 8.97 -9.10 -2.10
CA LEU A 261 9.06 -10.07 -3.19
C LEU A 261 10.30 -9.85 -4.08
N LEU A 262 10.68 -8.61 -4.35
CA LEU A 262 11.92 -8.30 -5.08
C LEU A 262 13.15 -8.84 -4.35
N ARG A 263 13.22 -8.73 -3.02
CA ARG A 263 14.28 -9.32 -2.18
C ARG A 263 14.29 -10.85 -2.28
N ALA A 264 13.12 -11.46 -2.11
CA ALA A 264 12.94 -12.91 -2.25
C ALA A 264 13.39 -13.41 -3.62
N ALA A 265 12.98 -12.74 -4.68
CA ALA A 265 13.33 -13.10 -6.06
C ALA A 265 14.84 -12.99 -6.33
N ARG A 266 15.50 -11.92 -5.89
CA ARG A 266 16.95 -11.78 -5.99
C ARG A 266 17.68 -12.93 -5.29
N THR A 267 17.26 -13.29 -4.09
CA THR A 267 17.79 -14.44 -3.34
C THR A 267 17.60 -15.73 -4.11
N ILE A 268 16.38 -16.01 -4.59
CA ILE A 268 16.06 -17.23 -5.35
C ILE A 268 16.87 -17.27 -6.65
N CYS A 269 16.93 -16.20 -7.41
CA CYS A 269 17.65 -16.16 -8.68
C CYS A 269 19.16 -16.38 -8.49
N SER A 270 19.77 -15.76 -7.47
CA SER A 270 21.19 -15.93 -7.20
C SER A 270 21.55 -17.37 -6.76
N THR A 271 20.71 -18.01 -5.96
CA THR A 271 20.94 -19.37 -5.44
C THR A 271 20.65 -20.48 -6.44
N ASN A 272 19.76 -20.21 -7.44
CA ASN A 272 19.33 -21.22 -8.42
C ASN A 272 19.92 -21.01 -9.83
N GLY A 273 20.94 -20.16 -9.97
CA GLY A 273 21.67 -20.00 -11.24
C GLY A 273 20.92 -19.20 -12.32
N PHE A 274 20.04 -18.27 -11.92
CA PHE A 274 19.37 -17.32 -12.82
C PHE A 274 19.97 -15.92 -12.63
N PRO A 275 21.11 -15.60 -13.25
CA PRO A 275 21.75 -14.31 -13.04
C PRO A 275 20.86 -13.17 -13.50
N LEU A 276 20.73 -12.15 -12.65
CA LEU A 276 20.00 -10.92 -12.98
C LEU A 276 20.98 -9.82 -13.39
N THR A 277 20.53 -8.91 -14.27
CA THR A 277 21.23 -7.64 -14.53
C THR A 277 20.91 -6.63 -13.44
N ASN A 278 21.54 -5.45 -13.50
CA ASN A 278 21.19 -4.33 -12.62
C ASN A 278 19.90 -3.59 -13.05
N ARG A 279 19.26 -4.02 -14.13
CA ARG A 279 18.07 -3.35 -14.66
C ARG A 279 16.82 -3.86 -13.96
N LEU A 280 16.11 -2.93 -13.31
CA LEU A 280 14.82 -3.15 -12.66
C LEU A 280 13.77 -2.26 -13.32
N PHE A 281 12.71 -2.86 -13.81
CA PHE A 281 11.56 -2.17 -14.38
C PHE A 281 10.32 -2.39 -13.50
N LEU A 282 9.50 -1.36 -13.36
CA LEU A 282 8.23 -1.43 -12.63
C LEU A 282 7.08 -1.13 -13.59
N CYS A 283 6.04 -1.95 -13.58
CA CYS A 283 4.81 -1.69 -14.33
C CYS A 283 3.62 -2.39 -13.71
N GLY A 284 2.41 -1.91 -13.98
CA GLY A 284 1.17 -2.51 -13.50
C GLY A 284 -0.03 -1.73 -13.99
N TYR A 285 -1.19 -2.37 -14.02
CA TYR A 285 -2.41 -1.84 -14.60
C TYR A 285 -3.53 -1.67 -13.57
N SER A 286 -4.33 -0.60 -13.68
CA SER A 286 -5.48 -0.34 -12.80
C SER A 286 -5.04 -0.18 -11.33
N GLN A 287 -5.53 -1.01 -10.38
CA GLN A 287 -4.95 -1.08 -9.03
C GLN A 287 -3.44 -1.25 -9.11
N GLY A 288 -2.95 -2.10 -10.03
CA GLY A 288 -1.51 -2.30 -10.25
C GLY A 288 -0.78 -1.03 -10.70
N GLY A 289 -1.45 -0.12 -11.41
CA GLY A 289 -0.91 1.20 -11.72
C GLY A 289 -0.65 2.02 -10.45
N HIS A 290 -1.62 2.06 -9.53
CA HIS A 290 -1.47 2.68 -8.22
C HIS A 290 -0.33 2.01 -7.42
N ALA A 291 -0.33 0.69 -7.32
CA ALA A 291 0.70 -0.08 -6.62
C ALA A 291 2.11 0.12 -7.21
N THR A 292 2.22 0.26 -8.55
CA THR A 292 3.49 0.55 -9.25
C THR A 292 4.05 1.91 -8.83
N LEU A 293 3.22 2.93 -8.78
CA LEU A 293 3.65 4.27 -8.38
C LEU A 293 3.96 4.34 -6.88
N ALA A 294 3.19 3.60 -6.05
CA ALA A 294 3.48 3.42 -4.62
C ALA A 294 4.83 2.73 -4.41
N LEU A 295 5.11 1.65 -5.16
CA LEU A 295 6.38 0.93 -5.11
C LEU A 295 7.56 1.81 -5.54
N LEU A 296 7.41 2.61 -6.61
CA LEU A 296 8.45 3.54 -7.02
C LEU A 296 8.76 4.55 -5.92
N ARG A 297 7.74 5.19 -5.35
CA ARG A 297 7.89 6.14 -4.24
C ARG A 297 8.60 5.49 -3.05
N GLU A 298 8.19 4.30 -2.66
CA GLU A 298 8.80 3.55 -1.55
C GLU A 298 10.29 3.26 -1.82
N ILE A 299 10.63 2.78 -3.02
CA ILE A 299 12.03 2.51 -3.39
C ILE A 299 12.86 3.78 -3.36
N GLU A 300 12.41 4.85 -4.01
CA GLU A 300 13.20 6.10 -4.08
C GLU A 300 13.36 6.76 -2.71
N THR A 301 12.35 6.65 -1.83
CA THR A 301 12.37 7.29 -0.53
C THR A 301 13.16 6.48 0.51
N HIS A 302 13.02 5.16 0.51
CA HIS A 302 13.49 4.31 1.62
C HIS A 302 14.46 3.22 1.23
N HIS A 303 14.55 2.85 -0.06
CA HIS A 303 15.34 1.71 -0.53
C HIS A 303 16.25 2.05 -1.71
N ALA A 304 16.58 3.33 -1.93
CA ALA A 304 17.42 3.78 -3.04
C ALA A 304 18.85 3.21 -3.00
N THR A 305 19.34 2.81 -1.83
CA THR A 305 20.65 2.13 -1.68
C THR A 305 20.59 0.64 -2.02
N GLU A 306 19.39 0.04 -2.01
CA GLU A 306 19.18 -1.39 -2.28
C GLU A 306 18.72 -1.64 -3.72
N PHE A 307 17.85 -0.76 -4.25
CA PHE A 307 17.25 -0.89 -5.57
C PHE A 307 17.46 0.37 -6.39
N SER A 308 17.87 0.19 -7.64
CA SER A 308 17.90 1.25 -8.65
C SER A 308 16.89 0.90 -9.75
N VAL A 309 15.83 1.69 -9.87
CA VAL A 309 14.79 1.50 -10.88
C VAL A 309 15.24 2.13 -12.20
N THR A 310 15.28 1.33 -13.28
CA THR A 310 15.69 1.77 -14.62
C THR A 310 14.61 2.61 -15.29
N ALA A 311 13.35 2.15 -15.21
CA ALA A 311 12.19 2.85 -15.72
C ALA A 311 10.91 2.33 -15.05
N CYS A 312 9.89 3.19 -14.96
CA CYS A 312 8.62 2.90 -14.32
C CYS A 312 7.44 3.26 -15.26
N ALA A 313 6.53 2.32 -15.46
CA ALA A 313 5.38 2.42 -16.35
C ALA A 313 4.07 2.10 -15.61
N PRO A 314 3.57 2.96 -14.70
CA PRO A 314 2.26 2.79 -14.10
C PRO A 314 1.17 3.08 -15.13
N MET A 315 0.15 2.20 -15.19
CA MET A 315 -0.88 2.22 -16.24
C MET A 315 -2.27 2.33 -15.64
N ALA A 316 -3.07 3.30 -16.08
CA ALA A 316 -4.49 3.51 -15.73
C ALA A 316 -4.79 3.42 -14.22
N GLY A 317 -3.92 3.96 -13.36
CA GLY A 317 -4.07 3.89 -11.90
C GLY A 317 -4.79 5.09 -11.29
N ALA A 318 -5.41 4.88 -10.11
CA ALA A 318 -6.07 5.92 -9.31
C ALA A 318 -5.02 6.65 -8.45
N TYR A 319 -4.20 7.49 -9.06
CA TYR A 319 -3.06 8.13 -8.38
C TYR A 319 -3.46 9.26 -7.45
N ASP A 320 -4.50 10.02 -7.82
CA ASP A 320 -5.04 11.12 -7.01
C ASP A 320 -6.32 10.69 -6.30
N LEU A 321 -6.16 9.80 -5.33
CA LEU A 321 -7.28 9.33 -4.49
C LEU A 321 -7.98 10.49 -3.76
N PRO A 322 -7.27 11.48 -3.15
CA PRO A 322 -7.94 12.56 -2.40
C PRO A 322 -8.66 13.57 -3.29
N GLY A 323 -8.19 13.79 -4.51
CA GLY A 323 -8.74 14.78 -5.43
C GLY A 323 -9.63 14.16 -6.50
N VAL A 324 -9.02 13.69 -7.58
CA VAL A 324 -9.73 13.19 -8.77
C VAL A 324 -10.66 12.02 -8.44
N THR A 325 -10.15 10.99 -7.76
CA THR A 325 -10.94 9.78 -7.47
C THR A 325 -12.07 10.07 -6.48
N THR A 326 -11.81 10.86 -5.44
CA THR A 326 -12.86 11.30 -4.50
C THR A 326 -13.92 12.15 -5.19
N GLY A 327 -13.50 13.11 -6.03
CA GLY A 327 -14.41 13.95 -6.79
C GLY A 327 -15.28 13.13 -7.73
N ASP A 328 -14.71 12.12 -8.37
CA ASP A 328 -15.42 11.20 -9.24
C ASP A 328 -16.46 10.38 -8.47
N PHE A 329 -16.12 9.76 -7.34
CA PHE A 329 -17.07 9.04 -6.49
C PHE A 329 -18.23 9.93 -6.01
N LEU A 330 -17.96 11.20 -5.71
CA LEU A 330 -18.98 12.15 -5.23
C LEU A 330 -19.77 12.85 -6.35
N SER A 331 -19.46 12.56 -7.61
CA SER A 331 -20.10 13.18 -8.78
C SER A 331 -21.57 12.77 -8.98
N GLY A 332 -21.99 11.63 -8.43
CA GLY A 332 -23.31 11.05 -8.64
C GLY A 332 -23.48 10.39 -10.01
N ARG A 333 -22.39 10.19 -10.77
CA ARG A 333 -22.47 9.48 -12.04
C ARG A 333 -22.72 7.98 -11.85
N ILE A 334 -23.15 7.33 -12.90
CA ILE A 334 -23.23 5.88 -12.99
C ILE A 334 -21.81 5.33 -13.21
N PHE A 335 -21.39 4.40 -12.33
CA PHE A 335 -20.12 3.70 -12.44
C PHE A 335 -20.30 2.36 -13.15
N PRO A 336 -19.41 1.98 -14.11
CA PRO A 336 -19.42 0.65 -14.70
C PRO A 336 -19.17 -0.44 -13.63
N ASN A 337 -18.28 -0.16 -12.69
CA ASN A 337 -17.88 -1.08 -11.64
C ASN A 337 -17.96 -0.42 -10.24
N PRO A 338 -19.18 -0.20 -9.69
CA PRO A 338 -19.37 0.46 -8.38
C PRO A 338 -18.71 -0.31 -7.23
N TYR A 339 -18.37 -1.60 -7.38
CA TYR A 339 -17.74 -2.39 -6.33
C TYR A 339 -16.35 -1.90 -5.95
N TYR A 340 -15.66 -1.13 -6.78
CA TYR A 340 -14.36 -0.55 -6.44
C TYR A 340 -14.45 0.38 -5.22
N PHE A 341 -15.52 1.17 -5.14
CA PHE A 341 -15.76 2.03 -3.98
C PHE A 341 -16.00 1.23 -2.70
N LEU A 342 -16.85 0.20 -2.75
CA LEU A 342 -17.12 -0.66 -1.61
C LEU A 342 -15.86 -1.38 -1.14
N TYR A 343 -15.06 -1.89 -2.08
CA TYR A 343 -13.85 -2.64 -1.77
C TYR A 343 -12.79 -1.73 -1.13
N LEU A 344 -12.65 -0.49 -1.64
CA LEU A 344 -11.79 0.53 -1.04
C LEU A 344 -12.28 0.93 0.35
N LEU A 345 -13.57 1.17 0.52
CA LEU A 345 -14.15 1.52 1.81
C LEU A 345 -13.91 0.43 2.86
N ALA A 346 -14.11 -0.84 2.48
CA ALA A 346 -13.90 -1.98 3.36
C ALA A 346 -12.42 -2.14 3.74
N ALA A 347 -11.52 -2.03 2.77
CA ALA A 347 -10.08 -2.09 2.98
C ALA A 347 -9.59 -0.97 3.91
N PHE A 348 -10.05 0.26 3.68
CA PHE A 348 -9.66 1.39 4.53
C PHE A 348 -10.31 1.31 5.91
N GLN A 349 -11.55 0.82 6.01
CA GLN A 349 -12.16 0.54 7.32
C GLN A 349 -11.34 -0.49 8.12
N ASP A 350 -10.85 -1.55 7.47
CA ASP A 350 -10.03 -2.58 8.11
C ASP A 350 -8.66 -2.04 8.56
N VAL A 351 -8.05 -1.13 7.78
CA VAL A 351 -6.73 -0.55 8.11
C VAL A 351 -6.81 0.60 9.09
N TYR A 352 -7.77 1.53 8.90
CA TYR A 352 -7.83 2.81 9.64
C TYR A 352 -8.87 2.83 10.76
N HIS A 353 -9.75 1.85 10.81
CA HIS A 353 -10.78 1.70 11.85
C HIS A 353 -11.62 2.97 12.08
N PHE A 354 -12.28 3.47 11.02
CA PHE A 354 -13.15 4.67 11.10
C PHE A 354 -14.37 4.49 11.99
N ALA A 355 -14.84 3.24 12.09
CA ALA A 355 -15.99 2.82 12.87
C ALA A 355 -15.70 1.46 13.51
N PRO A 356 -16.50 0.98 14.45
CA PRO A 356 -16.35 -0.36 15.01
C PRO A 356 -16.36 -1.46 13.95
N THR A 357 -17.24 -1.34 12.96
CA THR A 357 -17.38 -2.31 11.86
C THR A 357 -17.74 -1.62 10.55
N LEU A 358 -17.56 -2.31 9.41
CA LEU A 358 -18.01 -1.83 8.10
C LEU A 358 -19.53 -1.59 8.07
N GLN A 359 -20.31 -2.44 8.75
CA GLN A 359 -21.76 -2.33 8.84
C GLN A 359 -22.21 -1.00 9.42
N ASP A 360 -21.43 -0.42 10.33
CA ASP A 360 -21.74 0.87 10.97
C ASP A 360 -21.66 2.05 10.01
N LEU A 361 -21.00 1.90 8.88
CA LEU A 361 -20.89 2.90 7.81
C LEU A 361 -22.02 2.79 6.78
N LEU A 362 -22.62 1.61 6.64
CA LEU A 362 -23.53 1.27 5.55
C LEU A 362 -24.99 1.47 5.95
N ALA A 363 -25.80 1.97 5.01
CA ALA A 363 -27.25 2.05 5.11
C ALA A 363 -27.91 0.66 4.94
N ALA A 364 -29.12 0.47 5.49
CA ALA A 364 -29.93 -0.71 5.17
C ALA A 364 -30.40 -0.65 3.70
N PRO A 365 -30.47 -1.77 2.98
CA PRO A 365 -30.13 -3.13 3.41
C PRO A 365 -28.63 -3.48 3.28
N TYR A 366 -27.81 -2.59 2.77
CA TYR A 366 -26.40 -2.81 2.42
C TYR A 366 -25.54 -3.22 3.61
N SER A 367 -25.86 -2.74 4.81
CA SER A 367 -25.17 -3.12 6.06
C SER A 367 -25.20 -4.61 6.37
N THR A 368 -26.19 -5.34 5.85
CA THR A 368 -26.31 -6.80 6.04
C THR A 368 -25.95 -7.60 4.79
N THR A 369 -26.16 -7.04 3.59
CA THR A 369 -26.01 -7.78 2.33
C THR A 369 -24.62 -7.72 1.73
N LEU A 370 -23.86 -6.63 1.93
CA LEU A 370 -22.56 -6.43 1.30
C LEU A 370 -21.37 -7.04 2.04
N PRO A 371 -21.23 -6.96 3.38
CA PRO A 371 -20.05 -7.47 4.06
C PRO A 371 -19.75 -8.96 3.80
N PRO A 372 -20.78 -9.87 3.70
CA PRO A 372 -20.51 -11.27 3.38
C PRO A 372 -19.87 -11.51 1.99
N LEU A 373 -19.98 -10.55 1.07
CA LEU A 373 -19.40 -10.66 -0.28
C LEU A 373 -17.90 -10.35 -0.32
N LEU A 374 -17.32 -9.85 0.77
CA LEU A 374 -15.93 -9.35 0.81
C LEU A 374 -14.93 -10.34 1.41
N HIS A 375 -15.31 -11.60 1.58
CA HIS A 375 -14.47 -12.63 2.21
C HIS A 375 -13.49 -13.35 1.26
N GLY A 376 -13.20 -12.78 0.09
CA GLY A 376 -12.19 -13.32 -0.84
C GLY A 376 -12.65 -14.52 -1.67
N ASN A 377 -13.96 -14.82 -1.72
CA ASN A 377 -14.53 -15.91 -2.50
C ASN A 377 -15.52 -15.46 -3.59
N THR A 378 -15.81 -14.15 -3.65
CA THR A 378 -16.87 -13.60 -4.51
C THR A 378 -16.22 -12.85 -5.67
N THR A 379 -16.75 -13.06 -6.89
CA THR A 379 -16.28 -12.31 -8.08
C THR A 379 -16.75 -10.84 -8.03
N GLY A 380 -15.98 -9.93 -8.63
CA GLY A 380 -16.37 -8.52 -8.77
C GLY A 380 -17.74 -8.34 -9.44
N GLY A 381 -18.09 -9.20 -10.41
CA GLY A 381 -19.41 -9.17 -11.06
C GLY A 381 -20.58 -9.44 -10.10
N ILE A 382 -20.43 -10.41 -9.18
CA ILE A 382 -21.45 -10.69 -8.15
C ILE A 382 -21.56 -9.53 -7.18
N ILE A 383 -20.43 -8.95 -6.76
CA ILE A 383 -20.44 -7.78 -5.87
C ILE A 383 -21.10 -6.59 -6.59
N ASN A 384 -20.79 -6.34 -7.86
CA ASN A 384 -21.42 -5.30 -8.67
C ASN A 384 -22.94 -5.42 -8.75
N ALA A 385 -23.45 -6.65 -8.95
CA ALA A 385 -24.88 -6.91 -9.04
C ALA A 385 -25.65 -6.61 -7.75
N ALA A 386 -24.96 -6.53 -6.60
CA ALA A 386 -25.54 -6.19 -5.31
C ALA A 386 -25.52 -4.68 -4.99
N LEU A 387 -24.94 -3.85 -5.87
CA LEU A 387 -24.69 -2.44 -5.63
C LEU A 387 -25.59 -1.52 -6.48
N PRO A 388 -25.91 -0.32 -5.99
CA PRO A 388 -26.52 0.71 -6.81
C PRO A 388 -25.50 1.27 -7.82
N PRO A 389 -25.96 1.85 -8.94
CA PRO A 389 -25.08 2.47 -9.94
C PRO A 389 -24.22 3.64 -9.42
N ASP A 390 -24.74 4.43 -8.47
CA ASP A 390 -23.97 5.37 -7.65
C ASP A 390 -23.52 4.64 -6.37
N PRO A 391 -22.23 4.30 -6.25
CA PRO A 391 -21.75 3.51 -5.12
C PRO A 391 -21.83 4.25 -3.78
N THR A 392 -21.95 5.57 -3.76
CA THR A 392 -22.04 6.34 -2.50
C THR A 392 -23.37 6.17 -1.80
N LEU A 393 -24.41 5.71 -2.51
CA LEU A 393 -25.73 5.43 -1.96
C LEU A 393 -25.77 4.25 -0.97
N ILE A 394 -24.69 3.46 -0.89
CA ILE A 394 -24.58 2.43 0.15
C ILE A 394 -24.29 2.99 1.54
N LEU A 395 -23.80 4.23 1.62
CA LEU A 395 -23.43 4.87 2.88
C LEU A 395 -24.67 5.35 3.66
N LYS A 396 -24.57 5.37 4.98
CA LYS A 396 -25.55 6.08 5.81
C LYS A 396 -25.61 7.55 5.39
N PRO A 397 -26.79 8.17 5.30
CA PRO A 397 -26.93 9.55 4.83
C PRO A 397 -26.06 10.55 5.59
N GLU A 398 -25.98 10.43 6.92
CA GLU A 398 -25.17 11.30 7.76
C GLU A 398 -23.69 11.13 7.50
N TYR A 399 -23.21 9.90 7.25
CA TYR A 399 -21.83 9.60 6.89
C TYR A 399 -21.47 10.20 5.51
N LEU A 400 -22.37 10.04 4.52
CA LEU A 400 -22.19 10.61 3.19
C LEU A 400 -22.14 12.14 3.21
N VAL A 401 -23.02 12.79 3.99
CA VAL A 401 -23.03 14.25 4.16
C VAL A 401 -21.69 14.71 4.76
N ALA A 402 -21.22 14.04 5.82
CA ALA A 402 -19.93 14.36 6.44
C ALA A 402 -18.76 14.11 5.46
N PHE A 403 -18.75 13.00 4.74
CA PHE A 403 -17.75 12.68 3.72
C PHE A 403 -17.70 13.75 2.61
N ARG A 404 -18.86 14.31 2.21
CA ARG A 404 -18.91 15.39 1.20
C ARG A 404 -18.39 16.73 1.72
N SER A 405 -18.71 17.09 2.96
CA SER A 405 -18.54 18.47 3.47
C SER A 405 -17.35 18.67 4.39
N ASP A 406 -16.87 17.64 5.10
CA ASP A 406 -15.76 17.79 6.05
C ASP A 406 -14.43 17.32 5.43
N PRO A 407 -13.47 18.22 5.19
CA PRO A 407 -12.12 17.86 4.71
C PRO A 407 -11.34 16.97 5.68
N ARG A 408 -11.72 16.95 6.98
CA ARG A 408 -11.11 16.13 8.02
C ARG A 408 -11.87 14.84 8.27
N HIS A 409 -12.87 14.52 7.45
CA HIS A 409 -13.58 13.25 7.54
C HIS A 409 -12.59 12.07 7.46
N PRO A 410 -12.67 11.04 8.32
CA PRO A 410 -11.68 9.95 8.39
C PRO A 410 -11.40 9.27 7.04
N LEU A 411 -12.43 9.02 6.23
CA LEU A 411 -12.24 8.46 4.90
C LEU A 411 -11.46 9.42 3.97
N ARG A 412 -11.67 10.75 4.06
CA ARG A 412 -10.88 11.71 3.28
C ARG A 412 -9.41 11.74 3.71
N LEU A 413 -9.15 11.61 5.01
CA LEU A 413 -7.79 11.52 5.54
C LEU A 413 -7.09 10.24 5.06
N ALA A 414 -7.79 9.11 5.08
CA ALA A 414 -7.27 7.85 4.55
C ALA A 414 -7.00 7.91 3.03
N LEU A 415 -7.90 8.51 2.25
CA LEU A 415 -7.69 8.74 0.82
C LEU A 415 -6.46 9.62 0.56
N ARG A 416 -6.24 10.65 1.38
CA ARG A 416 -5.06 11.52 1.29
C ARG A 416 -3.77 10.78 1.63
N ASP A 417 -3.76 9.94 2.65
CA ASP A 417 -2.62 9.11 3.06
C ASP A 417 -2.16 8.15 1.94
N ASN A 418 -3.08 7.75 1.08
CA ASN A 418 -2.82 6.86 -0.05
C ASN A 418 -2.75 7.58 -1.42
N GLY A 419 -2.81 8.91 -1.44
CA GLY A 419 -2.54 9.72 -2.63
C GLY A 419 -1.07 9.64 -3.04
N LEU A 420 -0.81 9.64 -4.35
CA LEU A 420 0.53 9.40 -4.90
C LEU A 420 1.06 10.56 -5.76
N CYS A 421 0.40 11.72 -5.72
CA CYS A 421 0.76 12.86 -6.57
C CYS A 421 1.65 13.91 -5.88
N ASP A 422 2.04 13.71 -4.61
CA ASP A 422 2.66 14.73 -3.76
C ASP A 422 4.15 14.49 -3.45
N TRP A 423 4.93 14.11 -4.46
CA TRP A 423 6.36 13.91 -4.38
C TRP A 423 7.03 14.15 -5.74
N THR A 424 8.36 14.02 -5.86
CA THR A 424 9.10 14.26 -7.11
C THR A 424 9.85 12.98 -7.51
N PRO A 425 9.37 12.22 -8.51
CA PRO A 425 10.08 11.03 -9.00
C PRO A 425 11.38 11.40 -9.72
N SER A 426 12.45 10.64 -9.44
CA SER A 426 13.74 10.75 -10.09
C SER A 426 13.94 9.75 -11.24
N THR A 427 13.23 8.62 -11.20
CA THR A 427 13.26 7.59 -12.23
C THR A 427 12.52 8.03 -13.50
N PRO A 428 12.95 7.67 -14.72
CA PRO A 428 12.16 7.82 -15.93
C PRO A 428 10.76 7.20 -15.76
N LEU A 429 9.69 8.02 -15.94
CA LEU A 429 8.32 7.65 -15.63
C LEU A 429 7.39 7.93 -16.80
N ARG A 430 6.69 6.89 -17.29
CA ARG A 430 5.65 7.00 -18.30
C ARG A 430 4.32 6.51 -17.76
N LEU A 431 3.37 7.43 -17.60
CA LEU A 431 1.99 7.13 -17.20
C LEU A 431 1.20 6.81 -18.47
N TYR A 432 0.80 5.55 -18.67
CA TYR A 432 -0.05 5.15 -19.79
C TYR A 432 -1.50 5.11 -19.35
N HIS A 433 -2.39 5.80 -20.08
CA HIS A 433 -3.80 5.87 -19.70
C HIS A 433 -4.65 6.36 -20.87
N CYS A 434 -5.64 5.57 -21.29
CA CYS A 434 -6.50 5.93 -22.42
C CYS A 434 -7.61 6.90 -22.02
N SER A 435 -7.93 7.80 -22.95
CA SER A 435 -8.86 8.90 -22.69
C SER A 435 -10.32 8.49 -22.54
N GLY A 436 -10.72 7.29 -23.00
CA GLY A 436 -12.08 6.78 -22.88
C GLY A 436 -12.35 5.94 -21.61
N ASP A 437 -11.40 5.90 -20.68
CA ASP A 437 -11.53 5.14 -19.43
C ASP A 437 -12.61 5.72 -18.52
N GLN A 438 -13.60 4.88 -18.17
CA GLN A 438 -14.74 5.23 -17.30
C GLN A 438 -14.66 4.57 -15.91
N ASP A 439 -13.75 3.61 -15.70
CA ASP A 439 -13.54 2.98 -14.40
C ASP A 439 -12.58 3.79 -13.54
N VAL A 440 -11.41 4.12 -14.12
CA VAL A 440 -10.44 5.06 -13.56
C VAL A 440 -10.30 6.21 -14.58
N ILE A 441 -10.88 7.36 -14.27
CA ILE A 441 -10.86 8.47 -15.24
C ILE A 441 -9.43 8.98 -15.48
N VAL A 442 -9.11 9.25 -16.75
CA VAL A 442 -7.78 9.68 -17.21
C VAL A 442 -7.23 10.91 -16.50
N ALA A 443 -8.09 11.70 -15.86
CA ALA A 443 -7.69 12.84 -15.04
C ALA A 443 -6.69 12.45 -13.94
N ASN A 444 -6.75 11.22 -13.40
CA ASN A 444 -5.76 10.72 -12.43
C ASN A 444 -4.32 10.80 -12.98
N SER A 445 -4.09 10.30 -14.18
CA SER A 445 -2.76 10.35 -14.81
C SER A 445 -2.32 11.75 -15.19
N LYS A 446 -3.25 12.58 -15.67
CA LYS A 446 -2.95 13.96 -16.04
C LYS A 446 -2.57 14.81 -14.85
N VAL A 447 -3.33 14.69 -13.74
CA VAL A 447 -3.05 15.40 -12.47
C VAL A 447 -1.73 14.93 -11.86
N ALA A 448 -1.46 13.63 -11.86
CA ALA A 448 -0.20 13.07 -11.36
C ALA A 448 0.99 13.62 -12.17
N ALA A 449 0.95 13.53 -13.50
CA ALA A 449 2.03 14.05 -14.35
C ALA A 449 2.26 15.55 -14.15
N ALA A 450 1.19 16.36 -14.15
CA ALA A 450 1.26 17.79 -13.90
C ALA A 450 1.82 18.13 -12.50
N GLY A 451 1.39 17.40 -11.47
CA GLY A 451 1.87 17.55 -10.10
C GLY A 451 3.36 17.28 -9.97
N PHE A 452 3.85 16.20 -10.58
CA PHE A 452 5.28 15.87 -10.60
C PHE A 452 6.11 16.93 -11.34
N GLN A 453 5.65 17.35 -12.53
CA GLN A 453 6.31 18.38 -13.32
C GLN A 453 6.34 19.74 -12.58
N ALA A 454 5.26 20.13 -11.92
CA ALA A 454 5.20 21.35 -11.10
C ALA A 454 6.20 21.33 -9.93
N ARG A 455 6.59 20.14 -9.44
CA ARG A 455 7.63 19.93 -8.42
C ARG A 455 9.03 19.76 -8.99
N GLY A 456 9.20 19.93 -10.30
CA GLY A 456 10.51 19.91 -10.96
C GLY A 456 10.92 18.57 -11.58
N ALA A 457 10.04 17.57 -11.64
CA ALA A 457 10.34 16.35 -12.36
C ALA A 457 10.37 16.61 -13.88
N THR A 458 11.50 16.31 -14.52
CA THR A 458 11.70 16.49 -15.99
C THR A 458 11.57 15.20 -16.77
N ASN A 459 11.43 14.08 -16.09
CA ASN A 459 11.49 12.71 -16.60
C ASN A 459 10.13 12.02 -16.60
N VAL A 460 9.03 12.80 -16.50
CA VAL A 460 7.66 12.29 -16.39
C VAL A 460 6.84 12.72 -17.60
N VAL A 461 6.13 11.75 -18.20
CA VAL A 461 5.17 12.01 -19.30
C VAL A 461 3.92 11.13 -19.15
N TRP A 462 2.75 11.70 -19.43
CA TRP A 462 1.51 10.95 -19.67
C TRP A 462 1.36 10.67 -21.16
N LEU A 463 0.94 9.45 -21.48
CA LEU A 463 0.72 8.97 -22.85
C LEU A 463 -0.63 8.26 -22.96
N ASP A 464 -1.34 8.51 -24.05
CA ASP A 464 -2.57 7.80 -24.41
C ASP A 464 -2.27 6.76 -25.50
N PRO A 465 -2.14 5.48 -25.15
CA PRO A 465 -1.71 4.45 -26.11
C PRO A 465 -2.82 4.04 -27.09
N LEU A 466 -4.09 4.28 -26.75
CA LEU A 466 -5.23 4.03 -27.64
C LEU A 466 -6.37 5.01 -27.31
N PRO A 467 -6.39 6.19 -27.96
CA PRO A 467 -7.40 7.22 -27.70
C PRO A 467 -8.83 6.71 -27.82
N GLY A 468 -9.65 7.02 -26.80
CA GLY A 468 -11.05 6.62 -26.74
C GLY A 468 -11.29 5.18 -26.25
N ALA A 469 -10.26 4.38 -26.01
CA ALA A 469 -10.44 3.05 -25.43
C ALA A 469 -10.94 3.14 -23.98
N ASN A 470 -11.84 2.23 -23.59
CA ASN A 470 -12.28 2.05 -22.23
C ASN A 470 -11.20 1.36 -21.36
N HIS A 471 -11.45 1.18 -20.07
CA HIS A 471 -10.51 0.60 -19.12
C HIS A 471 -9.96 -0.76 -19.58
N GLY A 472 -10.82 -1.72 -19.90
CA GLY A 472 -10.39 -3.05 -20.37
C GLY A 472 -9.64 -3.01 -21.72
N GLY A 473 -10.11 -2.20 -22.66
CA GLY A 473 -9.48 -2.05 -23.97
C GLY A 473 -8.12 -1.35 -23.96
N CYS A 474 -7.83 -0.59 -22.90
CA CYS A 474 -6.56 0.13 -22.73
C CYS A 474 -5.43 -0.75 -22.19
N ALA A 475 -5.73 -1.88 -21.55
CA ALA A 475 -4.74 -2.69 -20.82
C ALA A 475 -3.63 -3.23 -21.75
N GLN A 476 -4.00 -3.94 -22.80
CA GLN A 476 -3.04 -4.55 -23.73
C GLN A 476 -2.19 -3.52 -24.50
N PRO A 477 -2.75 -2.43 -25.08
CA PRO A 477 -1.96 -1.37 -25.71
C PRO A 477 -0.98 -0.71 -24.75
N SER A 478 -1.38 -0.46 -23.50
CA SER A 478 -0.51 0.12 -22.47
C SER A 478 0.66 -0.80 -22.13
N LEU A 479 0.38 -2.09 -21.92
CA LEU A 479 1.40 -3.09 -21.63
C LEU A 479 2.41 -3.23 -22.76
N LEU A 480 1.94 -3.27 -24.01
CA LEU A 480 2.81 -3.34 -25.19
C LEU A 480 3.68 -2.10 -25.31
N ALA A 481 3.12 -0.91 -25.11
CA ALA A 481 3.88 0.35 -25.12
C ALA A 481 4.94 0.40 -24.01
N ALA A 482 4.62 -0.05 -22.82
CA ALA A 482 5.57 -0.19 -21.70
C ALA A 482 6.69 -1.17 -22.05
N LYS A 483 6.36 -2.33 -22.60
CA LYS A 483 7.35 -3.34 -23.02
C LYS A 483 8.30 -2.81 -24.10
N ILE A 484 7.80 -2.15 -25.14
CA ILE A 484 8.61 -1.54 -26.19
C ILE A 484 9.56 -0.50 -25.60
N TRP A 485 9.08 0.29 -24.64
CA TRP A 485 9.91 1.27 -23.97
C TRP A 485 10.99 0.60 -23.09
N PHE A 486 10.68 -0.45 -22.36
CA PHE A 486 11.67 -1.18 -21.57
C PHE A 486 12.75 -1.84 -22.44
N ASP A 487 12.37 -2.36 -23.62
CA ASP A 487 13.33 -2.92 -24.58
C ASP A 487 14.37 -1.89 -25.04
N SER A 488 14.05 -0.60 -25.05
CA SER A 488 14.97 0.47 -25.45
C SER A 488 16.12 0.69 -24.45
N PHE A 489 16.06 0.10 -23.28
CA PHE A 489 17.14 0.12 -22.29
C PHE A 489 18.02 -1.14 -22.33
N ASN A 490 17.67 -2.17 -23.12
CA ASN A 490 18.33 -3.48 -23.17
C ASN A 490 19.39 -3.57 -24.28
#